data_72d371f31fbb66c8fd557ad2961958b0
#
_entry.id   72d371f31fbb66c8fd557ad2961958b0
#
_cell.length_a   1.000
_cell.length_b   1.000
_cell.length_c   1.000
_cell.angle_alpha   90.00
_cell.angle_beta   90.00
_cell.angle_gamma   90.00
#
_symmetry.space_group_name_H-M   'P 1'
#
loop_
_entity.id
_entity.type
_entity.pdbx_description
1 polymer ?
#
loop_
_entity_poly.entity_id
_entity_poly.type
_entity_poly.pdbx_seq_one_letter_code
_entity_poly.pdbx_strand_id
1 'polypeptide(L)'
;MANYSDVLRQHYSSSKWILKTDGNDQTSYDSLEWVDSSTKPTKTQLDSYLSTVETEEMVVFRQMRNEKLLESDWTRMDDCGISTSKKAEWATYRQELRDITKTVTPVFITRGIIDESKFSWPTKPS
;
A
#
# COMPACT_ATOMS: atom_id res chain seq x y z
N MET A 1 6.71 -6.44 -4.27
CA MET A 1 6.01 -7.52 -5.00
C MET A 1 5.06 -8.23 -4.04
N ALA A 2 3.85 -8.54 -4.49
CA ALA A 2 2.86 -9.20 -3.65
C ALA A 2 3.25 -10.65 -3.35
N ASN A 3 2.95 -11.09 -2.14
CA ASN A 3 3.22 -12.43 -1.64
C ASN A 3 1.90 -13.13 -1.28
N TYR A 4 1.97 -14.41 -0.95
CA TYR A 4 0.77 -15.18 -0.56
C TYR A 4 0.14 -14.64 0.72
N SER A 5 0.92 -14.07 1.64
CA SER A 5 0.34 -13.42 2.82
C SER A 5 -0.60 -12.28 2.44
N ASP A 6 -0.27 -11.51 1.40
CA ASP A 6 -1.14 -10.43 0.91
C ASP A 6 -2.45 -10.99 0.36
N VAL A 7 -2.37 -12.06 -0.44
CA VAL A 7 -3.55 -12.73 -0.99
C VAL A 7 -4.44 -13.30 0.12
N LEU A 8 -3.83 -14.00 1.07
CA LEU A 8 -4.55 -14.66 2.15
C LEU A 8 -5.27 -13.63 3.05
N ARG A 9 -4.62 -12.52 3.38
CA ARG A 9 -5.25 -11.47 4.17
C ARG A 9 -6.45 -10.82 3.46
N GLN A 10 -6.37 -10.63 2.15
CA GLN A 10 -7.41 -9.91 1.42
C GLN A 10 -8.55 -10.81 0.94
N HIS A 11 -8.27 -12.03 0.53
CA HIS A 11 -9.26 -12.93 -0.06
C HIS A 11 -9.71 -14.07 0.85
N TYR A 12 -8.95 -14.37 1.90
CA TYR A 12 -9.22 -15.49 2.82
C TYR A 12 -9.16 -15.04 4.28
N SER A 13 -9.53 -13.80 4.56
CA SER A 13 -9.42 -13.21 5.90
C SER A 13 -10.31 -13.89 6.94
N SER A 14 -11.41 -14.52 6.52
CA SER A 14 -12.31 -15.26 7.42
C SER A 14 -11.87 -16.70 7.66
N SER A 15 -10.90 -17.20 6.93
CA SER A 15 -10.37 -18.56 7.07
C SER A 15 -9.19 -18.59 8.03
N LYS A 16 -8.91 -19.78 8.58
CA LYS A 16 -7.79 -19.99 9.51
C LYS A 16 -6.64 -20.67 8.78
N TRP A 17 -5.47 -20.02 8.77
CA TRP A 17 -4.30 -20.51 8.08
C TRP A 17 -3.02 -20.07 8.77
N ILE A 18 -1.93 -20.82 8.51
CA ILE A 18 -0.58 -20.49 9.00
C ILE A 18 0.35 -20.56 7.79
N LEU A 19 1.06 -19.47 7.53
CA LEU A 19 2.06 -19.40 6.46
C LEU A 19 3.44 -19.26 7.10
N LYS A 20 4.26 -20.31 7.00
CA LYS A 20 5.57 -20.35 7.66
C LYS A 20 6.66 -19.64 6.86
N THR A 21 6.56 -19.67 5.54
CA THR A 21 7.50 -19.01 4.63
C THR A 21 6.71 -18.09 3.71
N ASP A 22 6.87 -16.80 3.84
CA ASP A 22 6.16 -15.85 3.00
C ASP A 22 6.91 -15.62 1.68
N GLY A 23 6.18 -15.65 0.60
CA GLY A 23 6.69 -15.48 -0.75
C GLY A 23 5.58 -15.76 -1.75
N ASN A 24 5.97 -15.99 -3.00
CA ASN A 24 5.03 -16.28 -4.08
C ASN A 24 5.48 -17.47 -4.95
N ASP A 25 6.24 -18.39 -4.37
CA ASP A 25 6.77 -19.55 -5.05
C ASP A 25 6.23 -20.86 -4.45
N GLN A 26 6.67 -22.00 -5.00
CA GLN A 26 6.22 -23.31 -4.55
C GLN A 26 6.59 -23.58 -3.09
N THR A 27 7.78 -23.14 -2.66
CA THR A 27 8.24 -23.32 -1.26
C THR A 27 7.29 -22.61 -0.30
N SER A 28 6.89 -21.38 -0.63
CA SER A 28 5.94 -20.61 0.18
C SER A 28 4.58 -21.30 0.23
N TYR A 29 4.07 -21.75 -0.91
CA TYR A 29 2.80 -22.47 -0.96
C TYR A 29 2.84 -23.76 -0.13
N ASP A 30 3.93 -24.52 -0.21
CA ASP A 30 4.08 -25.77 0.54
C ASP A 30 4.13 -25.53 2.05
N SER A 31 4.54 -24.32 2.48
CA SER A 31 4.57 -23.93 3.90
C SER A 31 3.20 -23.54 4.45
N LEU A 32 2.20 -23.38 3.59
CA LEU A 32 0.86 -22.99 3.99
C LEU A 32 0.12 -24.14 4.67
N GLU A 33 -0.21 -23.97 5.94
CA GLU A 33 -1.07 -24.88 6.69
C GLU A 33 -2.49 -24.32 6.71
N TRP A 34 -3.45 -25.11 6.19
CA TRP A 34 -4.86 -24.71 6.19
C TRP A 34 -5.54 -25.35 7.39
N VAL A 35 -5.93 -24.54 8.36
CA VAL A 35 -6.49 -24.99 9.65
C VAL A 35 -8.02 -24.95 9.62
N ASP A 36 -8.57 -24.30 8.61
CA ASP A 36 -10.00 -24.10 8.47
C ASP A 36 -10.69 -25.36 7.94
N SER A 37 -12.01 -25.48 8.19
CA SER A 37 -12.81 -26.59 7.67
C SER A 37 -13.11 -26.47 6.18
N SER A 38 -12.92 -25.31 5.59
CA SER A 38 -13.08 -25.08 4.15
C SER A 38 -11.92 -25.71 3.36
N THR A 39 -12.11 -25.83 2.05
CA THR A 39 -11.07 -26.41 1.17
C THR A 39 -9.89 -25.45 1.05
N LYS A 40 -8.66 -25.96 1.26
CA LYS A 40 -7.43 -25.20 1.03
C LYS A 40 -7.38 -24.71 -0.42
N PRO A 41 -7.13 -23.42 -0.66
CA PRO A 41 -6.96 -22.95 -2.04
C PRO A 41 -5.73 -23.58 -2.69
N THR A 42 -5.78 -23.76 -4.00
CA THR A 42 -4.65 -24.27 -4.77
C THR A 42 -3.64 -23.15 -5.02
N LYS A 43 -2.40 -23.53 -5.33
CA LYS A 43 -1.37 -22.56 -5.73
C LYS A 43 -1.83 -21.71 -6.91
N THR A 44 -2.48 -22.33 -7.92
CA THR A 44 -3.01 -21.61 -9.08
C THR A 44 -4.04 -20.57 -8.69
N GLN A 45 -4.92 -20.88 -7.73
CA GLN A 45 -5.90 -19.92 -7.22
C GLN A 45 -5.22 -18.74 -6.53
N LEU A 46 -4.21 -18.98 -5.69
CA LEU A 46 -3.45 -17.90 -5.04
C LEU A 46 -2.68 -17.06 -6.07
N ASP A 47 -2.06 -17.70 -7.05
CA ASP A 47 -1.30 -17.02 -8.11
C ASP A 47 -2.20 -16.08 -8.94
N SER A 48 -3.46 -16.43 -9.13
CA SER A 48 -4.39 -15.61 -9.90
C SER A 48 -4.67 -14.25 -9.26
N TYR A 49 -4.45 -14.12 -7.96
CA TYR A 49 -4.65 -12.87 -7.23
C TYR A 49 -3.39 -12.01 -7.10
N LEU A 50 -2.19 -12.59 -7.32
CA LEU A 50 -0.93 -11.88 -7.06
C LEU A 50 -0.76 -10.57 -7.83
N SER A 51 -1.31 -10.48 -9.04
CA SER A 51 -1.20 -9.28 -9.88
C SER A 51 -2.14 -8.16 -9.48
N THR A 52 -3.20 -8.46 -8.73
CA THR A 52 -4.25 -7.50 -8.38
C THR A 52 -4.31 -7.17 -6.90
N VAL A 53 -3.70 -7.99 -6.06
CA VAL A 53 -3.73 -7.79 -4.62
C VAL A 53 -2.78 -6.66 -4.21
N GLU A 54 -3.22 -5.84 -3.27
CA GLU A 54 -2.42 -4.74 -2.74
C GLU A 54 -1.46 -5.26 -1.67
N THR A 55 -0.18 -4.88 -1.77
CA THR A 55 0.82 -5.27 -0.76
C THR A 55 0.60 -4.52 0.54
N GLU A 56 1.07 -5.10 1.65
CA GLU A 56 1.03 -4.44 2.97
C GLU A 56 1.80 -3.11 2.94
N GLU A 57 2.95 -3.09 2.26
CA GLU A 57 3.75 -1.89 2.06
C GLU A 57 2.96 -0.79 1.37
N MET A 58 2.20 -1.12 0.34
CA MET A 58 1.40 -0.14 -0.40
C MET A 58 0.24 0.38 0.46
N VAL A 59 -0.38 -0.46 1.28
CA VAL A 59 -1.43 -0.04 2.22
C VAL A 59 -0.89 1.03 3.18
N VAL A 60 0.25 0.78 3.80
CA VAL A 60 0.89 1.72 4.73
C VAL A 60 1.31 2.99 4.00
N PHE A 61 1.89 2.85 2.82
CA PHE A 61 2.34 3.98 2.00
C PHE A 61 1.18 4.91 1.64
N ARG A 62 0.03 4.35 1.25
CA ARG A 62 -1.16 5.15 0.96
C ARG A 62 -1.72 5.85 2.18
N GLN A 63 -1.66 5.21 3.35
CA GLN A 63 -2.06 5.86 4.60
C GLN A 63 -1.19 7.10 4.86
N MET A 64 0.13 6.98 4.72
CA MET A 64 1.06 8.10 4.87
C MET A 64 0.76 9.22 3.87
N ARG A 65 0.54 8.86 2.60
CA ARG A 65 0.16 9.79 1.55
C ARG A 65 -1.14 10.52 1.89
N ASN A 66 -2.14 9.77 2.36
CA ASN A 66 -3.46 10.31 2.69
C ASN A 66 -3.39 11.29 3.87
N GLU A 67 -2.53 11.03 4.85
CA GLU A 67 -2.28 11.98 5.95
C GLU A 67 -1.76 13.31 5.43
N LYS A 68 -0.83 13.28 4.48
CA LYS A 68 -0.30 14.50 3.85
C LYS A 68 -1.36 15.25 3.04
N LEU A 69 -2.25 14.53 2.35
CA LEU A 69 -3.38 15.13 1.67
C LEU A 69 -4.34 15.80 2.67
N LEU A 70 -4.64 15.10 3.77
CA LEU A 70 -5.52 15.64 4.82
C LEU A 70 -4.95 16.91 5.43
N GLU A 71 -3.65 16.94 5.72
CA GLU A 71 -2.96 18.12 6.26
C GLU A 71 -3.06 19.34 5.33
N SER A 72 -3.23 19.12 4.03
CA SER A 72 -3.29 20.18 3.01
C SER A 72 -4.70 20.46 2.50
N ASP A 73 -5.74 19.81 3.01
CA ASP A 73 -7.12 19.99 2.54
C ASP A 73 -7.62 21.43 2.72
N TRP A 74 -7.16 22.13 3.77
CA TRP A 74 -7.54 23.53 4.02
C TRP A 74 -7.17 24.44 2.84
N THR A 75 -6.17 24.10 2.03
CA THR A 75 -5.73 24.90 0.88
C THR A 75 -6.74 24.89 -0.27
N ARG A 76 -7.73 24.00 -0.22
CA ARG A 76 -8.76 23.88 -1.25
C ARG A 76 -10.01 24.69 -0.96
N MET A 77 -10.08 25.31 0.20
CA MET A 77 -11.21 26.18 0.58
C MET A 77 -11.04 27.57 -0.07
N ASP A 78 -12.15 28.16 -0.48
CA ASP A 78 -12.13 29.47 -1.16
C ASP A 78 -11.58 30.59 -0.27
N ASP A 79 -11.84 30.51 1.03
CA ASP A 79 -11.49 31.55 2.01
C ASP A 79 -10.29 31.16 2.90
N CYS A 80 -9.38 30.32 2.40
CA CYS A 80 -8.25 29.85 3.21
C CYS A 80 -7.13 30.90 3.41
N GLY A 81 -7.24 32.07 2.79
CA GLY A 81 -6.33 33.20 3.05
C GLY A 81 -5.00 33.16 2.30
N ILE A 82 -4.83 32.25 1.33
CA ILE A 82 -3.63 32.18 0.49
C ILE A 82 -3.90 32.76 -0.90
N SER A 83 -2.82 33.25 -1.56
CA SER A 83 -2.91 33.82 -2.90
C SER A 83 -3.27 32.74 -3.94
N THR A 84 -3.73 33.18 -5.12
CA THR A 84 -4.02 32.29 -6.24
C THR A 84 -2.78 31.50 -6.66
N SER A 85 -1.59 32.13 -6.67
CA SER A 85 -0.34 31.45 -7.01
C SER A 85 0.03 30.40 -5.96
N LYS A 86 -0.19 30.68 -4.68
CA LYS A 86 0.01 29.69 -3.61
C LYS A 86 -0.97 28.53 -3.72
N LYS A 87 -2.22 28.79 -4.03
CA LYS A 87 -3.20 27.72 -4.29
C LYS A 87 -2.74 26.80 -5.42
N ALA A 88 -2.16 27.37 -6.48
CA ALA A 88 -1.63 26.58 -7.59
C ALA A 88 -0.44 25.70 -7.15
N GLU A 89 0.46 26.22 -6.33
CA GLU A 89 1.58 25.45 -5.78
C GLU A 89 1.08 24.27 -4.93
N TRP A 90 0.10 24.51 -4.07
CA TRP A 90 -0.51 23.45 -3.26
C TRP A 90 -1.25 22.42 -4.11
N ALA A 91 -1.93 22.87 -5.16
CA ALA A 91 -2.60 21.95 -6.08
C ALA A 91 -1.60 21.02 -6.77
N THR A 92 -0.45 21.53 -7.20
CA THR A 92 0.63 20.74 -7.79
C THR A 92 1.17 19.72 -6.79
N TYR A 93 1.48 20.17 -5.57
CA TYR A 93 1.93 19.28 -4.48
C TYR A 93 0.93 18.15 -4.22
N ARG A 94 -0.35 18.47 -4.12
CA ARG A 94 -1.40 17.49 -3.90
C ARG A 94 -1.53 16.50 -5.05
N GLN A 95 -1.36 16.96 -6.30
CA GLN A 95 -1.38 16.08 -7.45
C GLN A 95 -0.17 15.13 -7.45
N GLU A 96 1.01 15.64 -7.10
CA GLU A 96 2.20 14.82 -6.96
C GLU A 96 2.01 13.75 -5.88
N LEU A 97 1.35 14.08 -4.77
CA LEU A 97 1.00 13.10 -3.73
C LEU A 97 0.07 12.02 -4.27
N ARG A 98 -0.94 12.39 -5.05
CA ARG A 98 -1.85 11.40 -5.64
C ARG A 98 -1.13 10.48 -6.62
N ASP A 99 -0.16 10.99 -7.35
CA ASP A 99 0.56 10.25 -8.38
C ASP A 99 1.73 9.42 -7.86
N ILE A 100 2.21 9.67 -6.65
CA ILE A 100 3.41 9.00 -6.10
C ILE A 100 3.26 7.48 -6.06
N THR A 101 2.06 6.98 -5.85
CA THR A 101 1.79 5.53 -5.81
C THR A 101 1.95 4.86 -7.17
N LYS A 102 2.02 5.64 -8.25
CA LYS A 102 2.23 5.11 -9.60
C LYS A 102 3.70 4.90 -9.92
N THR A 103 4.60 5.61 -9.23
CA THR A 103 6.02 5.64 -9.55
C THR A 103 6.90 5.02 -8.47
N VAL A 104 6.44 4.97 -7.22
CA VAL A 104 7.18 4.43 -6.08
C VAL A 104 6.65 3.06 -5.71
N THR A 105 7.57 2.09 -5.61
CA THR A 105 7.27 0.77 -5.03
C THR A 105 7.82 0.79 -3.60
N PRO A 106 6.97 0.96 -2.58
CA PRO A 106 7.45 1.09 -1.21
C PRO A 106 7.97 -0.25 -0.68
N VAL A 107 8.97 -0.16 0.20
CA VAL A 107 9.52 -1.32 0.91
C VAL A 107 9.58 -1.00 2.40
N PHE A 108 9.53 -2.04 3.24
CA PHE A 108 9.68 -1.88 4.68
C PHE A 108 11.17 -1.95 5.09
N ILE A 109 11.56 -1.15 6.07
CA ILE A 109 12.79 -1.36 6.84
C ILE A 109 12.56 -2.53 7.79
N THR A 110 11.45 -2.45 8.54
CA THR A 110 10.89 -3.49 9.37
C THR A 110 9.40 -3.50 9.14
N ARG A 111 8.71 -4.56 9.52
CA ARG A 111 7.28 -4.69 9.29
C ARG A 111 6.53 -3.46 9.83
N GLY A 112 5.77 -2.83 8.95
CA GLY A 112 4.94 -1.67 9.26
C GLY A 112 5.64 -0.32 9.11
N ILE A 113 6.95 -0.29 8.83
CA ILE A 113 7.74 0.95 8.70
C ILE A 113 8.33 1.04 7.31
N ILE A 114 7.85 2.01 6.52
CA ILE A 114 8.31 2.26 5.16
C ILE A 114 9.74 2.82 5.18
N ASP A 115 10.57 2.33 4.26
CA ASP A 115 11.93 2.85 4.06
C ASP A 115 11.89 4.12 3.21
N GLU A 116 11.87 5.27 3.87
CA GLU A 116 11.79 6.57 3.20
C GLU A 116 13.11 6.98 2.53
N SER A 117 14.21 6.22 2.72
CA SER A 117 15.48 6.47 2.01
C SER A 117 15.41 6.04 0.54
N LYS A 118 14.41 5.26 0.15
CA LYS A 118 14.26 4.71 -1.21
C LYS A 118 13.50 5.62 -2.17
N PHE A 119 12.92 6.72 -1.65
CA PHE A 119 12.16 7.66 -2.47
C PHE A 119 12.14 9.03 -1.79
N SER A 120 11.57 10.03 -2.46
CA SER A 120 11.38 11.37 -1.88
C SER A 120 9.91 11.76 -1.96
N TRP A 121 9.37 12.25 -0.85
CA TRP A 121 8.05 12.86 -0.86
C TRP A 121 8.09 14.16 -1.68
N PRO A 122 6.98 14.55 -2.35
CA PRO A 122 6.89 15.87 -2.97
C PRO A 122 7.21 16.98 -1.99
N THR A 123 7.80 18.07 -2.47
CA THR A 123 8.15 19.21 -1.62
C THR A 123 6.92 20.01 -1.28
N LYS A 124 6.65 20.12 0.02
CA LYS A 124 5.53 20.91 0.53
C LYS A 124 5.76 22.40 0.28
N PRO A 125 4.79 23.15 -0.27
CA PRO A 125 4.90 24.60 -0.41
C PRO A 125 5.03 25.29 0.95
N SER A 126 5.76 26.39 0.98
CA SER A 126 5.97 27.19 2.20
C SER A 126 4.93 28.28 2.39
#